data_4631dd1f85f26efeee74e4024f3eaa11
#
_entry.id   4631dd1f85f26efeee74e4024f3eaa11
#
_cell.length_a   1.000
_cell.length_b   1.000
_cell.length_c   1.000
_cell.angle_alpha   90.00
_cell.angle_beta   90.00
_cell.angle_gamma   90.00
#
_symmetry.space_group_name_H-M   'P 1'
#
loop_
_entity.id
_entity.type
_entity.pdbx_description
1 polymer ?
#
loop_
_entity_poly.entity_id
_entity_poly.type
_entity_poly.pdbx_seq_one_letter_code
_entity_poly.pdbx_strand_id
1 'polypeptide(L)'
;MLIPLGAVFNDVVLGAGNAGFGTILVTLGIGVAVGVSVLSALQRRMDKEQAFIAAVFGAGSSLLLAVSTSNSYWSLSGVFLMGVCAGSVYVLGFTLLHEHVEEQLRGRVFSALYTLVRFCLLLSITVGGFLSDGFNWLFGVLFDNELQLGSWTMTLPGVRGALWLASSFMFLASVLAWISLRTPKKKFQ
;
A
#
# COMPACT_ATOMS: atom_id res chain seq x y z
N MET A 1 -4.56 5.66 0.06
CA MET A 1 -5.90 5.29 0.55
C MET A 1 -5.94 4.86 2.02
N LEU A 2 -4.93 4.18 2.56
CA LEU A 2 -4.96 3.75 3.97
C LEU A 2 -5.11 4.91 4.97
N ILE A 3 -4.43 6.03 4.75
CA ILE A 3 -4.49 7.17 5.69
C ILE A 3 -5.91 7.76 5.78
N PRO A 4 -6.57 8.17 4.69
CA PRO A 4 -7.92 8.75 4.79
C PRO A 4 -8.99 7.74 5.17
N LEU A 5 -8.90 6.50 4.69
CA LEU A 5 -9.88 5.45 5.00
C LEU A 5 -9.56 4.67 6.29
N GLY A 6 -8.32 4.76 6.79
CA GLY A 6 -7.89 4.04 7.99
C GLY A 6 -8.61 4.46 9.26
N ALA A 7 -8.98 5.74 9.37
CA ALA A 7 -9.80 6.22 10.49
C ALA A 7 -11.19 5.57 10.47
N VAL A 8 -11.83 5.56 9.32
CA VAL A 8 -13.16 4.94 9.14
C VAL A 8 -13.09 3.42 9.31
N PHE A 9 -12.04 2.79 8.75
CA PHE A 9 -11.80 1.35 8.92
C PHE A 9 -11.63 0.97 10.40
N ASN A 10 -10.85 1.77 11.14
CA ASN A 10 -10.62 1.54 12.56
C ASN A 10 -11.89 1.66 13.38
N ASP A 11 -12.72 2.66 13.11
CA ASP A 11 -13.95 2.91 13.84
C ASP A 11 -15.02 1.85 13.52
N VAL A 12 -15.24 1.59 12.23
CA VAL A 12 -16.31 0.72 11.75
C VAL A 12 -15.96 -0.77 11.86
N VAL A 13 -14.70 -1.15 11.64
CA VAL A 13 -14.28 -2.57 11.56
C VAL A 13 -13.63 -3.05 12.85
N LEU A 14 -12.77 -2.23 13.46
CA LEU A 14 -12.03 -2.61 14.67
C LEU A 14 -12.69 -2.12 15.96
N GLY A 15 -13.64 -1.16 15.86
CA GLY A 15 -14.36 -0.61 17.03
C GLY A 15 -13.47 0.10 18.04
N ALA A 16 -12.25 0.55 17.63
CA ALA A 16 -11.23 1.06 18.54
C ALA A 16 -11.21 2.60 18.66
N GLY A 17 -12.14 3.29 18.01
CA GLY A 17 -12.29 4.76 18.08
C GLY A 17 -11.03 5.54 17.67
N ASN A 18 -10.96 6.83 18.05
CA ASN A 18 -9.86 7.71 17.66
C ASN A 18 -8.47 7.25 18.15
N ALA A 19 -8.39 6.61 19.31
CA ALA A 19 -7.13 6.11 19.87
C ALA A 19 -6.56 4.96 19.02
N GLY A 20 -7.41 4.11 18.47
CA GLY A 20 -7.00 3.01 17.60
C GLY A 20 -6.41 3.50 16.28
N PHE A 21 -6.94 4.58 15.70
CA PHE A 21 -6.34 5.17 14.50
C PHE A 21 -4.92 5.67 14.76
N GLY A 22 -4.67 6.31 15.91
CA GLY A 22 -3.32 6.68 16.32
C GLY A 22 -2.37 5.47 16.40
N THR A 23 -2.86 4.35 16.95
CA THR A 23 -2.09 3.09 17.02
C THR A 23 -1.74 2.55 15.63
N ILE A 24 -2.66 2.60 14.68
CA ILE A 24 -2.42 2.21 13.28
C ILE A 24 -1.30 3.07 12.66
N LEU A 25 -1.37 4.40 12.85
CA LEU A 25 -0.35 5.31 12.31
C LEU A 25 1.03 5.09 12.94
N VAL A 26 1.09 4.90 14.25
CA VAL A 26 2.35 4.60 14.96
C VAL A 26 2.93 3.27 14.49
N THR A 27 2.11 2.24 14.39
CA THR A 27 2.53 0.90 13.92
C THR A 27 3.06 0.96 12.49
N LEU A 28 2.37 1.68 11.60
CA LEU A 28 2.83 1.93 10.24
C LEU A 28 4.17 2.67 10.23
N GLY A 29 4.29 3.73 11.01
CA GLY A 29 5.52 4.54 11.10
C GLY A 29 6.73 3.73 11.60
N ILE A 30 6.55 2.91 12.65
CA ILE A 30 7.59 2.00 13.15
C ILE A 30 7.96 0.98 12.05
N GLY A 31 6.97 0.41 11.36
CA GLY A 31 7.20 -0.49 10.23
C GLY A 31 8.06 0.17 9.15
N VAL A 32 7.73 1.39 8.73
CA VAL A 32 8.52 2.16 7.74
C VAL A 32 9.96 2.36 8.22
N ALA A 33 10.16 2.77 9.47
CA ALA A 33 11.50 2.98 10.03
C ALA A 33 12.34 1.68 10.03
N VAL A 34 11.73 0.56 10.40
CA VAL A 34 12.36 -0.76 10.34
C VAL A 34 12.69 -1.13 8.89
N GLY A 35 11.76 -0.97 7.96
CA GLY A 35 11.97 -1.27 6.54
C GLY A 35 13.13 -0.48 5.93
N VAL A 36 13.18 0.82 6.18
CA VAL A 36 14.28 1.70 5.75
C VAL A 36 15.61 1.23 6.34
N SER A 37 15.66 0.94 7.64
CA SER A 37 16.87 0.55 8.35
C SER A 37 17.42 -0.80 7.86
N VAL A 38 16.56 -1.81 7.80
CA VAL A 38 16.92 -3.16 7.36
C VAL A 38 17.40 -3.15 5.91
N LEU A 39 16.64 -2.45 5.03
CA LEU A 39 17.01 -2.44 3.63
C LEU A 39 18.29 -1.63 3.37
N SER A 40 18.48 -0.50 4.06
CA SER A 40 19.73 0.27 3.94
C SER A 40 20.96 -0.56 4.28
N ALA A 41 20.84 -1.49 5.22
CA ALA A 41 21.93 -2.41 5.57
C ALA A 41 22.10 -3.55 4.53
N LEU A 42 20.99 -4.01 3.95
CA LEU A 42 20.97 -5.22 3.11
C LEU A 42 21.14 -4.95 1.62
N GLN A 43 20.83 -3.74 1.13
CA GLN A 43 20.80 -3.36 -0.29
C GLN A 43 22.14 -3.60 -1.04
N ARG A 44 23.25 -3.67 -0.31
CA ARG A 44 24.58 -3.96 -0.91
C ARG A 44 24.74 -5.41 -1.36
N ARG A 45 23.90 -6.32 -0.87
CA ARG A 45 24.01 -7.77 -1.11
C ARG A 45 22.85 -8.34 -1.95
N MET A 46 21.87 -7.51 -2.34
CA MET A 46 20.66 -7.95 -3.03
C MET A 46 20.53 -7.27 -4.38
N ASP A 47 19.90 -7.96 -5.32
CA ASP A 47 19.43 -7.38 -6.57
C ASP A 47 18.31 -6.38 -6.28
N LYS A 48 18.63 -5.09 -6.45
CA LYS A 48 17.74 -3.98 -6.09
C LYS A 48 16.41 -4.02 -6.84
N GLU A 49 16.44 -4.46 -8.09
CA GLU A 49 15.24 -4.58 -8.92
C GLU A 49 14.29 -5.66 -8.40
N GLN A 50 14.83 -6.84 -8.07
CA GLN A 50 14.02 -7.92 -7.52
C GLN A 50 13.50 -7.59 -6.12
N ALA A 51 14.33 -6.95 -5.28
CA ALA A 51 13.93 -6.49 -3.96
C ALA A 51 12.80 -5.45 -4.03
N PHE A 52 12.84 -4.55 -5.01
CA PHE A 52 11.77 -3.56 -5.25
C PHE A 52 10.45 -4.24 -5.60
N ILE A 53 10.46 -5.18 -6.55
CA ILE A 53 9.27 -5.94 -6.95
C ILE A 53 8.69 -6.70 -5.76
N ALA A 54 9.55 -7.41 -5.01
CA ALA A 54 9.15 -8.16 -3.83
C ALA A 54 8.56 -7.26 -2.74
N ALA A 55 9.11 -6.06 -2.53
CA ALA A 55 8.60 -5.10 -1.56
C ALA A 55 7.24 -4.53 -1.98
N VAL A 56 7.01 -4.23 -3.27
CA VAL A 56 5.70 -3.77 -3.77
C VAL A 56 4.66 -4.87 -3.64
N PHE A 57 5.01 -6.11 -4.01
CA PHE A 57 4.13 -7.27 -3.85
C PHE A 57 3.81 -7.53 -2.37
N GLY A 58 4.83 -7.47 -1.51
CA GLY A 58 4.68 -7.61 -0.07
C GLY A 58 3.76 -6.54 0.53
N ALA A 59 3.86 -5.28 0.08
CA ALA A 59 2.98 -4.19 0.52
C ALA A 59 1.51 -4.46 0.16
N GLY A 60 1.24 -4.92 -1.07
CA GLY A 60 -0.10 -5.30 -1.51
C GLY A 60 -0.68 -6.45 -0.69
N SER A 61 0.12 -7.51 -0.47
CA SER A 61 -0.27 -8.68 0.33
C SER A 61 -0.54 -8.33 1.79
N SER A 62 0.32 -7.50 2.39
CA SER A 62 0.18 -7.05 3.79
C SER A 62 -1.07 -6.19 3.97
N LEU A 63 -1.38 -5.30 3.01
CA LEU A 63 -2.59 -4.50 3.04
C LEU A 63 -3.84 -5.40 2.95
N LEU A 64 -3.81 -6.39 2.06
CA LEU A 64 -4.91 -7.34 1.89
C LEU A 64 -5.16 -8.11 3.17
N LEU A 65 -4.11 -8.61 3.82
CA LEU A 65 -4.19 -9.29 5.11
C LEU A 65 -4.73 -8.37 6.21
N ALA A 66 -4.24 -7.14 6.31
CA ALA A 66 -4.66 -6.17 7.31
C ALA A 66 -6.17 -5.87 7.23
N VAL A 67 -6.69 -5.74 6.00
CA VAL A 67 -8.10 -5.36 5.75
C VAL A 67 -9.06 -6.55 5.81
N SER A 68 -8.58 -7.75 5.48
CA SER A 68 -9.42 -8.96 5.44
C SER A 68 -9.73 -9.51 6.83
N THR A 69 -9.03 -9.06 7.88
CA THR A 69 -9.25 -9.55 9.23
C THR A 69 -10.01 -8.54 10.09
N SER A 70 -10.87 -9.03 10.98
CA SER A 70 -11.59 -8.22 11.99
C SER A 70 -10.89 -8.23 13.35
N ASN A 71 -9.79 -8.99 13.50
CA ASN A 71 -9.03 -9.06 14.74
C ASN A 71 -7.95 -7.97 14.74
N SER A 72 -7.99 -7.08 15.75
CA SER A 72 -7.06 -5.94 15.86
C SER A 72 -5.59 -6.34 15.84
N TYR A 73 -5.20 -7.46 16.46
CA TYR A 73 -3.80 -7.89 16.48
C TYR A 73 -3.30 -8.30 15.09
N TRP A 74 -4.07 -9.06 14.34
CA TRP A 74 -3.73 -9.46 12.99
C TRP A 74 -3.76 -8.28 12.01
N SER A 75 -4.71 -7.36 12.18
CA SER A 75 -4.77 -6.13 11.39
C SER A 75 -3.54 -5.26 11.64
N LEU A 76 -3.13 -5.05 12.90
CA LEU A 76 -1.94 -4.28 13.24
C LEU A 76 -0.65 -4.93 12.71
N SER A 77 -0.54 -6.27 12.78
CA SER A 77 0.62 -6.96 12.20
C SER A 77 0.69 -6.80 10.68
N GLY A 78 -0.45 -6.83 9.99
CA GLY A 78 -0.53 -6.53 8.56
C GLY A 78 -0.12 -5.09 8.24
N VAL A 79 -0.57 -4.11 9.04
CA VAL A 79 -0.17 -2.70 8.91
C VAL A 79 1.33 -2.51 9.16
N PHE A 80 1.90 -3.18 10.16
CA PHE A 80 3.34 -3.17 10.42
C PHE A 80 4.13 -3.69 9.22
N LEU A 81 3.78 -4.87 8.70
CA LEU A 81 4.43 -5.45 7.51
C LEU A 81 4.28 -4.56 6.29
N MET A 82 3.11 -3.96 6.10
CA MET A 82 2.90 -2.97 5.04
C MET A 82 3.85 -1.77 5.21
N GLY A 83 4.04 -1.29 6.44
CA GLY A 83 5.01 -0.24 6.74
C GLY A 83 6.44 -0.63 6.36
N VAL A 84 6.88 -1.82 6.74
CA VAL A 84 8.21 -2.36 6.37
C VAL A 84 8.39 -2.40 4.85
N CYS A 85 7.40 -2.91 4.13
CA CYS A 85 7.43 -2.96 2.68
C CYS A 85 7.43 -1.55 2.07
N ALA A 86 6.61 -0.63 2.57
CA ALA A 86 6.54 0.75 2.08
C ALA A 86 7.87 1.50 2.28
N GLY A 87 8.52 1.34 3.44
CA GLY A 87 9.86 1.88 3.70
C GLY A 87 10.90 1.33 2.74
N SER A 88 10.82 0.03 2.46
CA SER A 88 11.70 -0.65 1.50
C SER A 88 11.49 -0.14 0.06
N VAL A 89 10.24 0.00 -0.38
CA VAL A 89 9.89 0.56 -1.70
C VAL A 89 10.42 1.98 -1.84
N TYR A 90 10.31 2.79 -0.79
CA TYR A 90 10.80 4.16 -0.78
C TYR A 90 12.32 4.21 -1.02
N VAL A 91 13.10 3.47 -0.23
CA VAL A 91 14.57 3.44 -0.37
C VAL A 91 15.00 2.91 -1.73
N LEU A 92 14.44 1.76 -2.15
CA LEU A 92 14.81 1.15 -3.44
C LEU A 92 14.38 2.01 -4.61
N GLY A 93 13.19 2.62 -4.56
CA GLY A 93 12.69 3.49 -5.62
C GLY A 93 13.61 4.68 -5.85
N PHE A 94 14.03 5.36 -4.79
CA PHE A 94 15.00 6.46 -4.90
C PHE A 94 16.37 5.97 -5.36
N THR A 95 16.86 4.84 -4.86
CA THR A 95 18.16 4.28 -5.27
C THR A 95 18.16 3.93 -6.76
N LEU A 96 17.14 3.22 -7.24
CA LEU A 96 17.01 2.86 -8.66
C LEU A 96 16.87 4.09 -9.54
N LEU A 97 16.14 5.10 -9.09
CA LEU A 97 16.00 6.34 -9.83
C LEU A 97 17.33 7.08 -9.95
N HIS A 98 18.12 7.16 -8.87
CA HIS A 98 19.45 7.76 -8.89
C HIS A 98 20.44 7.02 -9.79
N GLU A 99 20.33 5.70 -9.91
CA GLU A 99 21.22 4.89 -10.74
C GLU A 99 20.89 4.98 -12.24
N HIS A 100 19.62 5.22 -12.58
CA HIS A 100 19.17 5.18 -13.97
C HIS A 100 18.98 6.57 -14.61
N VAL A 101 19.01 7.64 -13.84
CA VAL A 101 18.79 9.00 -14.33
C VAL A 101 20.10 9.77 -14.41
N GLU A 102 20.41 10.32 -15.59
CA GLU A 102 21.56 11.20 -15.82
C GLU A 102 21.52 12.44 -14.92
N GLU A 103 22.70 12.91 -14.49
CA GLU A 103 22.79 14.04 -13.54
C GLU A 103 22.05 15.29 -14.01
N GLN A 104 22.11 15.59 -15.31
CA GLN A 104 21.47 16.77 -15.89
C GLN A 104 19.94 16.72 -15.84
N LEU A 105 19.34 15.53 -15.83
CA LEU A 105 17.90 15.32 -15.84
C LEU A 105 17.31 15.03 -14.45
N ARG A 106 18.16 14.80 -13.44
CA ARG A 106 17.74 14.42 -12.07
C ARG A 106 16.71 15.40 -11.50
N GLY A 107 17.00 16.70 -11.54
CA GLY A 107 16.08 17.70 -10.98
C GLY A 107 14.70 17.66 -11.62
N ARG A 108 14.63 17.50 -12.94
CA ARG A 108 13.36 17.44 -13.69
C ARG A 108 12.58 16.16 -13.39
N VAL A 109 13.25 15.02 -13.32
CA VAL A 109 12.63 13.73 -13.02
C VAL A 109 12.11 13.69 -11.58
N PHE A 110 12.90 14.19 -10.61
CA PHE A 110 12.45 14.25 -9.22
C PHE A 110 11.27 15.20 -9.02
N SER A 111 11.30 16.38 -9.65
CA SER A 111 10.17 17.32 -9.57
C SER A 111 8.90 16.72 -10.18
N ALA A 112 9.00 16.04 -11.30
CA ALA A 112 7.87 15.34 -11.92
C ALA A 112 7.34 14.21 -11.01
N LEU A 113 8.24 13.42 -10.40
CA LEU A 113 7.87 12.36 -9.47
C LEU A 113 7.10 12.93 -8.26
N TYR A 114 7.63 13.98 -7.63
CA TYR A 114 6.97 14.62 -6.48
C TYR A 114 5.60 15.20 -6.85
N THR A 115 5.48 15.82 -8.01
CA THR A 115 4.20 16.34 -8.51
C THR A 115 3.22 15.20 -8.73
N LEU A 116 3.65 14.10 -9.36
CA LEU A 116 2.82 12.92 -9.58
C LEU A 116 2.36 12.28 -8.26
N VAL A 117 3.26 12.13 -7.30
CA VAL A 117 2.92 11.59 -5.96
C VAL A 117 1.89 12.46 -5.27
N ARG A 118 2.06 13.80 -5.28
CA ARG A 118 1.08 14.72 -4.68
C ARG A 118 -0.27 14.65 -5.38
N PHE A 119 -0.27 14.59 -6.72
CA PHE A 119 -1.50 14.43 -7.49
C PHE A 119 -2.22 13.12 -7.16
N CYS A 120 -1.49 12.00 -7.11
CA CYS A 120 -2.04 10.71 -6.70
C CYS A 120 -2.58 10.71 -5.26
N LEU A 121 -1.93 11.43 -4.33
CA LEU A 121 -2.43 11.58 -2.96
C LEU A 121 -3.75 12.33 -2.94
N LEU A 122 -3.87 13.48 -3.62
CA LEU A 122 -5.11 14.24 -3.72
C LEU A 122 -6.22 13.39 -4.35
N LEU A 123 -5.92 12.72 -5.44
CA LEU A 123 -6.86 11.83 -6.13
C LEU A 123 -7.32 10.69 -5.22
N SER A 124 -6.39 10.11 -4.43
CA SER A 124 -6.68 9.05 -3.48
C SER A 124 -7.61 9.49 -2.35
N ILE A 125 -7.46 10.72 -1.85
CA ILE A 125 -8.33 11.27 -0.81
C ILE A 125 -9.73 11.49 -1.37
N THR A 126 -9.83 12.14 -2.54
CA THR A 126 -11.13 12.46 -3.16
C THR A 126 -11.87 11.22 -3.61
N VAL A 127 -11.22 10.37 -4.39
CA VAL A 127 -11.83 9.15 -4.96
C VAL A 127 -12.07 8.10 -3.89
N GLY A 128 -11.24 8.04 -2.83
CA GLY A 128 -11.36 7.07 -1.75
C GLY A 128 -12.69 7.15 -1.01
N GLY A 129 -13.18 8.37 -0.74
CA GLY A 129 -14.49 8.58 -0.13
C GLY A 129 -15.62 8.08 -1.03
N PHE A 130 -15.65 8.53 -2.29
CA PHE A 130 -16.67 8.09 -3.26
C PHE A 130 -16.68 6.58 -3.49
N LEU A 131 -15.49 5.95 -3.54
CA LEU A 131 -15.40 4.50 -3.68
C LEU A 131 -15.94 3.78 -2.44
N SER A 132 -15.64 4.27 -1.25
CA SER A 132 -16.17 3.72 0.00
C SER A 132 -17.69 3.76 0.02
N ASP A 133 -18.30 4.90 -0.36
CA ASP A 133 -19.75 5.06 -0.41
C ASP A 133 -20.38 4.19 -1.51
N GLY A 134 -19.75 4.13 -2.68
CA GLY A 134 -20.19 3.28 -3.79
C GLY A 134 -20.15 1.78 -3.43
N PHE A 135 -19.10 1.32 -2.77
CA PHE A 135 -19.03 -0.06 -2.27
C PHE A 135 -20.00 -0.33 -1.13
N ASN A 136 -20.25 0.65 -0.27
CA ASN A 136 -21.24 0.50 0.80
C ASN A 136 -22.65 0.31 0.24
N TRP A 137 -23.02 1.08 -0.78
CA TRP A 137 -24.26 0.91 -1.51
C TRP A 137 -24.33 -0.45 -2.21
N LEU A 138 -23.25 -0.83 -2.92
CA LEU A 138 -23.18 -2.09 -3.67
C LEU A 138 -23.27 -3.32 -2.74
N PHE A 139 -22.56 -3.31 -1.63
CA PHE A 139 -22.58 -4.41 -0.66
C PHE A 139 -23.90 -4.45 0.13
N GLY A 140 -24.53 -3.29 0.38
CA GLY A 140 -25.86 -3.22 0.94
C GLY A 140 -26.93 -3.85 0.05
N VAL A 141 -26.83 -3.63 -1.27
CA VAL A 141 -27.79 -4.21 -2.24
C VAL A 141 -27.57 -5.70 -2.50
N LEU A 142 -26.29 -6.16 -2.49
CA LEU A 142 -25.92 -7.54 -2.85
C LEU A 142 -25.83 -8.49 -1.66
N PHE A 143 -25.44 -8.02 -0.47
CA PHE A 143 -25.04 -8.86 0.65
C PHE A 143 -25.55 -8.39 2.02
N ASP A 144 -26.49 -7.42 2.09
CA ASP A 144 -26.96 -6.82 3.36
C ASP A 144 -25.81 -6.36 4.29
N ASN A 145 -24.66 -5.96 3.73
CA ASN A 145 -23.42 -5.59 4.44
C ASN A 145 -22.80 -6.69 5.31
N GLU A 146 -23.26 -7.93 5.21
CA GLU A 146 -22.73 -9.07 5.97
C GLU A 146 -22.49 -10.27 5.06
N LEU A 147 -21.25 -10.78 5.05
CA LEU A 147 -20.94 -12.08 4.47
C LEU A 147 -20.90 -13.13 5.58
N GLN A 148 -21.87 -14.04 5.57
CA GLN A 148 -21.86 -15.22 6.42
C GLN A 148 -21.15 -16.38 5.70
N LEU A 149 -19.89 -16.61 6.05
CA LEU A 149 -19.11 -17.77 5.60
C LEU A 149 -19.09 -18.82 6.73
N GLY A 150 -20.18 -19.59 6.85
CA GLY A 150 -20.32 -20.60 7.90
C GLY A 150 -20.45 -19.97 9.30
N SER A 151 -19.51 -20.26 10.19
CA SER A 151 -19.50 -19.72 11.57
C SER A 151 -18.82 -18.34 11.70
N TRP A 152 -18.35 -17.76 10.59
CA TRP A 152 -17.66 -16.45 10.57
C TRP A 152 -18.55 -15.41 9.90
N THR A 153 -18.97 -14.42 10.67
CA THR A 153 -19.64 -13.22 10.16
C THR A 153 -18.61 -12.14 9.92
N MET A 154 -18.38 -11.78 8.65
CA MET A 154 -17.56 -10.62 8.27
C MET A 154 -18.50 -9.46 7.94
N THR A 155 -18.41 -8.38 8.69
CA THR A 155 -19.00 -7.10 8.28
C THR A 155 -18.27 -6.59 7.05
N LEU A 156 -19.00 -6.21 6.00
CA LEU A 156 -18.48 -5.67 4.72
C LEU A 156 -18.80 -4.18 4.59
N PRO A 157 -18.19 -3.32 5.40
CA PRO A 157 -18.33 -1.89 5.15
C PRO A 157 -17.64 -1.54 3.83
N GLY A 158 -18.17 -0.58 3.08
CA GLY A 158 -17.63 -0.16 1.79
C GLY A 158 -16.13 0.22 1.83
N VAL A 159 -15.63 0.61 3.00
CA VAL A 159 -14.19 0.87 3.24
C VAL A 159 -13.33 -0.36 2.96
N ARG A 160 -13.78 -1.56 3.29
CA ARG A 160 -13.05 -2.81 2.96
C ARG A 160 -12.94 -3.01 1.45
N GLY A 161 -14.04 -2.78 0.71
CA GLY A 161 -14.03 -2.88 -0.75
C GLY A 161 -13.06 -1.90 -1.40
N ALA A 162 -13.04 -0.65 -0.95
CA ALA A 162 -12.12 0.37 -1.44
C ALA A 162 -10.64 0.01 -1.16
N LEU A 163 -10.34 -0.55 0.02
CA LEU A 163 -8.99 -0.99 0.37
C LEU A 163 -8.56 -2.28 -0.35
N TRP A 164 -9.48 -3.21 -0.64
CA TRP A 164 -9.21 -4.36 -1.50
C TRP A 164 -8.88 -3.92 -2.93
N LEU A 165 -9.59 -2.92 -3.44
CA LEU A 165 -9.29 -2.33 -4.74
C LEU A 165 -7.90 -1.69 -4.74
N ALA A 166 -7.52 -0.97 -3.67
CA ALA A 166 -6.18 -0.41 -3.53
C ALA A 166 -5.09 -1.50 -3.51
N SER A 167 -5.30 -2.63 -2.82
CA SER A 167 -4.35 -3.75 -2.84
C SER A 167 -4.22 -4.38 -4.23
N SER A 168 -5.31 -4.47 -4.98
CA SER A 168 -5.30 -4.97 -6.36
C SER A 168 -4.46 -4.08 -7.29
N PHE A 169 -4.53 -2.75 -7.13
CA PHE A 169 -3.64 -1.84 -7.85
C PHE A 169 -2.16 -2.03 -7.48
N MET A 170 -1.85 -2.35 -6.22
CA MET A 170 -0.48 -2.66 -5.81
C MET A 170 0.03 -3.96 -6.46
N PHE A 171 -0.81 -5.00 -6.57
CA PHE A 171 -0.45 -6.21 -7.31
C PHE A 171 -0.22 -5.93 -8.80
N LEU A 172 -1.10 -5.16 -9.44
CA LEU A 172 -0.90 -4.73 -10.82
C LEU A 172 0.40 -3.97 -11.00
N ALA A 173 0.71 -3.04 -10.10
CA ALA A 173 1.97 -2.29 -10.13
C ALA A 173 3.19 -3.22 -9.98
N SER A 174 3.11 -4.23 -9.10
CA SER A 174 4.17 -5.23 -8.94
C SER A 174 4.38 -6.06 -10.21
N VAL A 175 3.29 -6.51 -10.85
CA VAL A 175 3.36 -7.26 -12.11
C VAL A 175 3.95 -6.40 -13.24
N LEU A 176 3.51 -5.14 -13.35
CA LEU A 176 4.05 -4.20 -14.35
C LEU A 176 5.53 -3.92 -14.12
N ALA A 177 5.95 -3.73 -12.86
CA ALA A 177 7.36 -3.57 -12.51
C ALA A 177 8.17 -4.82 -12.88
N TRP A 178 7.65 -6.02 -12.61
CA TRP A 178 8.29 -7.26 -12.97
C TRP A 178 8.47 -7.44 -14.48
N ILE A 179 7.44 -7.11 -15.27
CA ILE A 179 7.51 -7.17 -16.74
C ILE A 179 8.50 -6.12 -17.26
N SER A 180 8.43 -4.89 -16.75
CA SER A 180 9.28 -3.77 -17.19
C SER A 180 10.76 -4.01 -16.91
N LEU A 181 11.11 -4.53 -15.73
CA LEU A 181 12.49 -4.78 -15.32
C LEU A 181 13.09 -6.05 -15.93
N ARG A 182 12.27 -7.03 -16.29
CA ARG A 182 12.73 -8.24 -16.99
C ARG A 182 12.95 -8.07 -18.48
N THR A 183 12.41 -7.02 -19.10
CA THR A 183 12.61 -6.77 -20.53
C THR A 183 14.06 -6.29 -20.75
N PRO A 184 14.92 -7.07 -21.45
CA PRO A 184 16.31 -6.65 -21.64
C PRO A 184 16.33 -5.36 -22.42
N LYS A 185 16.95 -4.31 -21.84
CA LYS A 185 17.18 -3.04 -22.52
C LYS A 185 17.90 -3.33 -23.83
N LYS A 186 17.23 -3.17 -24.99
CA LYS A 186 17.92 -3.01 -26.26
C LYS A 186 18.87 -1.83 -26.08
N LYS A 187 20.19 -2.13 -26.04
CA LYS A 187 21.23 -1.11 -26.14
C LYS A 187 21.02 -0.41 -27.49
N PHE A 188 20.48 0.79 -27.45
CA PHE A 188 20.63 1.71 -28.58
C PHE A 188 22.12 2.06 -28.61
N GLN A 189 22.83 1.48 -29.57
CA GLN A 189 24.13 1.92 -30.03
C GLN A 189 23.98 3.18 -30.84
#